data_a4014739f5f73682858cb76723352837
#
_entry.id   a4014739f5f73682858cb76723352837
#
_cell.length_a   1.000
_cell.length_b   1.000
_cell.length_c   1.000
_cell.angle_alpha   90.00
_cell.angle_beta   90.00
_cell.angle_gamma   90.00
#
_symmetry.space_group_name_H-M   'P 1'
#
loop_
_entity.id
_entity.type
_entity.pdbx_description
1 polymer ?
#
loop_
_entity_poly.entity_id
_entity_poly.type
_entity_poly.pdbx_seq_one_letter_code
_entity_poly.pdbx_strand_id
1 'polypeptide(L)'
;CDARLWRDQIEAFGASHRVVVACLTGQDSIPAMAEAALTGLDGPLAVAGLSMGGHVALEVARRAPGQVKRLALFDNSARADTPEQTERRRGLLTLARTGRFRGVTPRLLPMLIHPSRLDGPLAAEVMAMAERVGRDAFLRQQTALTGRIDSRPHLPAIRAKTLVAVGEDDVMTPPYLAEEMASAIPGARLVRFAGSGHLP
;
A
#
# COMPACT_ATOMS: atom_id res chain seq x y z
N CYS A 1 0.20 7.20 5.18
CA CYS A 1 -0.03 8.14 4.06
C CYS A 1 -1.52 8.44 3.94
N ASP A 2 -1.84 9.57 3.34
CA ASP A 2 -3.20 10.04 3.06
C ASP A 2 -3.38 10.33 1.55
N ALA A 3 -4.42 11.09 1.15
CA ALA A 3 -4.70 11.40 -0.25
C ALA A 3 -3.56 12.15 -0.97
N ARG A 4 -2.68 12.82 -0.23
CA ARG A 4 -1.51 13.51 -0.80
C ARG A 4 -0.54 12.56 -1.51
N LEU A 5 -0.51 11.29 -1.11
CA LEU A 5 0.28 10.25 -1.80
C LEU A 5 -0.10 10.13 -3.28
N TRP A 6 -1.37 10.36 -3.60
CA TRP A 6 -1.92 10.19 -4.95
C TRP A 6 -2.13 11.51 -5.69
N ARG A 7 -1.56 12.62 -5.21
CA ARG A 7 -1.78 13.96 -5.75
C ARG A 7 -1.57 14.03 -7.26
N ASP A 8 -0.45 13.52 -7.74
CA ASP A 8 -0.06 13.63 -9.15
C ASP A 8 -0.94 12.71 -10.03
N GLN A 9 -1.35 11.56 -9.51
CA GLN A 9 -2.29 10.66 -10.19
C GLN A 9 -3.72 11.23 -10.21
N ILE A 10 -4.14 11.90 -9.14
CA ILE A 10 -5.44 12.60 -9.10
C ILE A 10 -5.46 13.70 -10.15
N GLU A 11 -4.41 14.48 -10.27
CA GLU A 11 -4.27 15.53 -11.28
C GLU A 11 -4.27 14.93 -12.69
N ALA A 12 -3.47 13.90 -12.94
CA ALA A 12 -3.32 13.29 -14.26
C ALA A 12 -4.60 12.61 -14.76
N PHE A 13 -5.38 12.00 -13.87
CA PHE A 13 -6.56 11.20 -14.27
C PHE A 13 -7.89 11.90 -14.00
N GLY A 14 -7.92 12.96 -13.19
CA GLY A 14 -9.16 13.61 -12.75
C GLY A 14 -10.01 14.20 -13.89
N ALA A 15 -9.40 14.59 -15.00
CA ALA A 15 -10.11 15.11 -16.18
C ALA A 15 -10.86 14.01 -16.97
N SER A 16 -10.45 12.75 -16.86
CA SER A 16 -10.96 11.63 -17.66
C SER A 16 -11.64 10.53 -16.85
N HIS A 17 -11.40 10.51 -15.53
CA HIS A 17 -11.91 9.48 -14.62
C HIS A 17 -12.43 10.09 -13.32
N ARG A 18 -13.43 9.46 -12.72
CA ARG A 18 -13.77 9.73 -11.32
C ARG A 18 -12.70 9.06 -10.44
N VAL A 19 -11.79 9.86 -9.88
CA VAL A 19 -10.75 9.38 -8.97
C VAL A 19 -11.27 9.44 -7.53
N VAL A 20 -11.20 8.32 -6.83
CA VAL A 20 -11.59 8.20 -5.42
C VAL A 20 -10.42 7.65 -4.63
N VAL A 21 -9.99 8.34 -3.60
CA VAL A 21 -9.01 7.85 -2.64
C VAL A 21 -9.73 7.28 -1.43
N ALA A 22 -9.66 5.96 -1.26
CA ALA A 22 -10.31 5.27 -0.14
C ALA A 22 -9.68 5.69 1.19
N CYS A 23 -10.53 6.03 2.16
CA CYS A 23 -10.09 6.31 3.53
C CYS A 23 -9.91 4.99 4.29
N LEU A 24 -8.66 4.61 4.57
CA LEU A 24 -8.29 3.38 5.26
C LEU A 24 -7.86 3.63 6.71
N THR A 25 -8.47 4.60 7.38
CA THR A 25 -8.10 4.98 8.75
C THR A 25 -9.05 4.45 9.82
N GLY A 26 -10.25 4.03 9.42
CA GLY A 26 -11.32 3.60 10.33
C GLY A 26 -11.36 2.10 10.62
N GLN A 27 -10.79 1.27 9.77
CA GLN A 27 -10.88 -0.19 9.84
C GLN A 27 -9.56 -0.79 10.38
N ASP A 28 -9.66 -1.96 11.01
CA ASP A 28 -8.54 -2.69 11.61
C ASP A 28 -8.28 -4.08 11.00
N SER A 29 -8.87 -4.34 9.83
CA SER A 29 -8.61 -5.53 9.04
C SER A 29 -8.59 -5.23 7.53
N ILE A 30 -7.77 -5.95 6.78
CA ILE A 30 -7.71 -5.82 5.30
C ILE A 30 -9.07 -6.09 4.65
N PRO A 31 -9.83 -7.14 5.07
CA PRO A 31 -11.20 -7.35 4.55
C PRO A 31 -12.15 -6.18 4.77
N ALA A 32 -12.15 -5.57 5.95
CA ALA A 32 -13.03 -4.43 6.24
C ALA A 32 -12.58 -3.16 5.47
N MET A 33 -11.27 -2.97 5.29
CA MET A 33 -10.74 -1.90 4.44
C MET A 33 -11.16 -2.07 2.97
N ALA A 34 -11.13 -3.29 2.43
CA ALA A 34 -11.55 -3.58 1.07
C ALA A 34 -13.06 -3.35 0.87
N GLU A 35 -13.88 -3.73 1.84
CA GLU A 35 -15.32 -3.48 1.84
C GLU A 35 -15.62 -1.97 1.85
N ALA A 36 -14.97 -1.22 2.74
CA ALA A 36 -15.09 0.23 2.80
C ALA A 36 -14.64 0.91 1.49
N ALA A 37 -13.57 0.40 0.85
CA ALA A 37 -13.08 0.93 -0.41
C ALA A 37 -14.04 0.68 -1.58
N LEU A 38 -14.85 -0.38 -1.54
CA LEU A 38 -15.86 -0.70 -2.56
C LEU A 38 -17.20 0.02 -2.34
N THR A 39 -17.44 0.57 -1.15
CA THR A 39 -18.72 1.20 -0.80
C THR A 39 -19.03 2.37 -1.73
N GLY A 40 -20.21 2.34 -2.36
CA GLY A 40 -20.67 3.40 -3.27
C GLY A 40 -19.93 3.47 -4.61
N LEU A 41 -19.21 2.40 -4.97
CA LEU A 41 -18.55 2.27 -6.26
C LEU A 41 -19.24 1.21 -7.12
N ASP A 42 -19.89 1.66 -8.18
CA ASP A 42 -20.55 0.81 -9.17
C ASP A 42 -19.77 0.82 -10.50
N GLY A 43 -19.97 -0.24 -11.30
CA GLY A 43 -19.38 -0.35 -12.64
C GLY A 43 -17.91 -0.82 -12.63
N PRO A 44 -17.22 -0.67 -13.77
CA PRO A 44 -15.84 -1.14 -13.91
C PRO A 44 -14.86 -0.26 -13.15
N LEU A 45 -13.96 -0.89 -12.39
CA LEU A 45 -12.96 -0.23 -11.56
C LEU A 45 -11.54 -0.40 -12.11
N ALA A 46 -10.74 0.66 -11.99
CA ALA A 46 -9.29 0.61 -11.96
C ALA A 46 -8.85 0.83 -10.50
N VAL A 47 -8.17 -0.14 -9.92
CA VAL A 47 -7.76 -0.12 -8.51
C VAL A 47 -6.25 0.03 -8.44
N ALA A 48 -5.77 0.95 -7.62
CA ALA A 48 -4.35 1.12 -7.33
C ALA A 48 -4.09 1.06 -5.83
N GLY A 49 -3.02 0.40 -5.42
CA GLY A 49 -2.64 0.31 -4.02
C GLY A 49 -1.14 0.27 -3.82
N LEU A 50 -0.65 1.05 -2.84
CA LEU A 50 0.75 1.09 -2.44
C LEU A 50 0.90 0.48 -1.05
N SER A 51 1.90 -0.40 -0.88
CA SER A 51 2.25 -1.01 0.40
C SER A 51 1.02 -1.67 1.06
N MET A 52 0.56 -1.21 2.22
CA MET A 52 -0.69 -1.67 2.84
C MET A 52 -1.88 -1.57 1.88
N GLY A 53 -1.98 -0.48 1.11
CA GLY A 53 -3.01 -0.30 0.09
C GLY A 53 -2.98 -1.37 -1.00
N GLY A 54 -1.81 -1.95 -1.29
CA GLY A 54 -1.66 -3.08 -2.20
C GLY A 54 -2.32 -4.36 -1.67
N HIS A 55 -2.22 -4.64 -0.37
CA HIS A 55 -2.97 -5.75 0.25
C HIS A 55 -4.48 -5.52 0.17
N VAL A 56 -4.93 -4.28 0.38
CA VAL A 56 -6.35 -3.92 0.22
C VAL A 56 -6.78 -4.08 -1.24
N ALA A 57 -5.96 -3.65 -2.21
CA ALA A 57 -6.24 -3.78 -3.64
C ALA A 57 -6.33 -5.25 -4.09
N LEU A 58 -5.48 -6.14 -3.57
CA LEU A 58 -5.56 -7.59 -3.79
C LEU A 58 -6.87 -8.16 -3.23
N GLU A 59 -7.28 -7.75 -2.03
CA GLU A 59 -8.53 -8.19 -1.42
C GLU A 59 -9.75 -7.65 -2.19
N VAL A 60 -9.72 -6.41 -2.67
CA VAL A 60 -10.75 -5.84 -3.57
C VAL A 60 -10.86 -6.66 -4.85
N ALA A 61 -9.74 -7.00 -5.49
CA ALA A 61 -9.73 -7.82 -6.70
C ALA A 61 -10.30 -9.23 -6.45
N ARG A 62 -10.04 -9.82 -5.28
CA ARG A 62 -10.55 -11.13 -4.87
C ARG A 62 -12.07 -11.10 -4.63
N ARG A 63 -12.59 -10.00 -4.01
CA ARG A 63 -14.02 -9.84 -3.68
C ARG A 63 -14.88 -9.44 -4.87
N ALA A 64 -14.34 -8.61 -5.76
CA ALA A 64 -15.06 -8.04 -6.90
C ALA A 64 -14.37 -8.34 -8.25
N PRO A 65 -14.06 -9.61 -8.59
CA PRO A 65 -13.25 -9.94 -9.77
C PRO A 65 -13.92 -9.54 -11.08
N GLY A 66 -15.26 -9.48 -11.11
CA GLY A 66 -16.02 -9.02 -12.27
C GLY A 66 -15.99 -7.49 -12.47
N GLN A 67 -15.77 -6.74 -11.40
CA GLN A 67 -15.79 -5.29 -11.40
C GLN A 67 -14.37 -4.69 -11.61
N VAL A 68 -13.32 -5.28 -11.04
CA VAL A 68 -11.94 -4.82 -11.20
C VAL A 68 -11.44 -5.20 -12.60
N LYS A 69 -11.25 -4.19 -13.47
CA LYS A 69 -10.75 -4.35 -14.83
C LYS A 69 -9.25 -4.04 -14.97
N ARG A 70 -8.72 -3.18 -14.08
CA ARG A 70 -7.31 -2.83 -14.02
C ARG A 70 -6.85 -2.84 -12.57
N LEU A 71 -5.65 -3.32 -12.34
CA LEU A 71 -5.04 -3.40 -11.00
C LEU A 71 -3.61 -2.86 -11.08
N ALA A 72 -3.25 -1.97 -10.16
CA ALA A 72 -1.87 -1.49 -10.02
C ALA A 72 -1.41 -1.69 -8.58
N LEU A 73 -0.31 -2.42 -8.41
CA LEU A 73 0.30 -2.77 -7.13
C LEU A 73 1.67 -2.12 -7.04
N PHE A 74 1.85 -1.22 -6.09
CA PHE A 74 3.09 -0.49 -5.89
C PHE A 74 3.75 -0.90 -4.57
N ASP A 75 5.05 -1.23 -4.61
CA ASP A 75 5.88 -1.46 -3.43
C ASP A 75 5.15 -2.33 -2.39
N ASN A 76 4.79 -3.53 -2.82
CA ASN A 76 3.87 -4.41 -2.13
C ASN A 76 4.37 -5.86 -2.17
N SER A 77 3.73 -6.71 -1.37
CA SER A 77 3.92 -8.15 -1.32
C SER A 77 2.57 -8.85 -1.27
N ALA A 78 2.50 -10.07 -1.78
CA ALA A 78 1.33 -10.93 -1.60
C ALA A 78 1.42 -11.84 -0.37
N ARG A 79 2.53 -11.79 0.37
CA ARG A 79 2.80 -12.68 1.51
C ARG A 79 2.10 -12.21 2.79
N ALA A 80 1.70 -13.17 3.63
CA ALA A 80 1.43 -12.89 5.05
C ALA A 80 2.69 -12.40 5.77
N ASP A 81 2.55 -11.86 6.99
CA ASP A 81 3.70 -11.55 7.84
C ASP A 81 4.46 -12.84 8.22
N THR A 82 5.79 -12.75 8.22
CA THR A 82 6.60 -13.76 8.91
C THR A 82 6.44 -13.61 10.43
N PRO A 83 6.85 -14.62 11.24
CA PRO A 83 6.86 -14.50 12.69
C PRO A 83 7.63 -13.26 13.18
N GLU A 84 8.77 -12.95 12.56
CA GLU A 84 9.62 -11.80 12.89
C GLU A 84 8.92 -10.47 12.55
N GLN A 85 8.24 -10.41 11.40
CA GLN A 85 7.45 -9.24 11.01
C GLN A 85 6.27 -9.03 11.97
N THR A 86 5.60 -10.10 12.35
CA THR A 86 4.52 -10.07 13.33
C THR A 86 4.99 -9.53 14.68
N GLU A 87 6.13 -10.02 15.18
CA GLU A 87 6.69 -9.56 16.45
C GLU A 87 7.12 -8.09 16.38
N ARG A 88 7.76 -7.67 15.30
CA ARG A 88 8.09 -6.26 15.05
C ARG A 88 6.85 -5.37 15.09
N ARG A 89 5.72 -5.80 14.47
CA ARG A 89 4.46 -5.03 14.51
C ARG A 89 3.87 -4.96 15.90
N ARG A 90 3.92 -6.06 16.69
CA ARG A 90 3.49 -6.06 18.09
C ARG A 90 4.29 -5.06 18.92
N GLY A 91 5.60 -4.99 18.73
CA GLY A 91 6.45 -3.98 19.35
C GLY A 91 6.03 -2.54 18.97
N LEU A 92 5.76 -2.27 17.69
CA LEU A 92 5.27 -0.98 17.22
C LEU A 92 3.90 -0.61 17.83
N LEU A 93 2.97 -1.56 17.92
CA LEU A 93 1.66 -1.38 18.54
C LEU A 93 1.81 -1.03 20.04
N THR A 94 2.67 -1.73 20.75
CA THR A 94 2.96 -1.47 22.17
C THR A 94 3.52 -0.06 22.36
N LEU A 95 4.52 0.33 21.59
CA LEU A 95 5.11 1.67 21.63
C LEU A 95 4.09 2.78 21.34
N ALA A 96 3.24 2.56 20.33
CA ALA A 96 2.21 3.53 19.96
C ALA A 96 1.13 3.66 21.06
N ARG A 97 0.74 2.57 21.71
CA ARG A 97 -0.24 2.57 22.83
C ARG A 97 0.26 3.30 24.06
N THR A 98 1.56 3.25 24.34
CA THR A 98 2.17 3.93 25.50
C THR A 98 2.38 5.44 25.30
N GLY A 99 1.82 6.02 24.22
CA GLY A 99 1.87 7.47 23.95
C GLY A 99 3.18 7.95 23.31
N ARG A 100 4.10 7.05 22.96
CA ARG A 100 5.38 7.38 22.31
C ARG A 100 5.30 7.38 20.77
N PHE A 101 4.10 7.44 20.22
CA PHE A 101 3.91 7.55 18.77
C PHE A 101 4.40 8.91 18.27
N ARG A 102 5.29 8.90 17.29
CA ARG A 102 5.85 10.09 16.63
C ARG A 102 5.65 10.09 15.10
N GLY A 103 4.79 9.21 14.58
CA GLY A 103 4.61 9.07 13.12
C GLY A 103 5.89 8.58 12.42
N VAL A 104 6.14 9.12 11.24
CA VAL A 104 7.40 8.92 10.53
C VAL A 104 8.42 9.96 11.02
N THR A 105 9.52 9.48 11.56
CA THR A 105 10.63 10.31 12.04
C THR A 105 11.74 10.36 11.00
N PRO A 106 12.68 11.31 11.06
CA PRO A 106 13.86 11.33 10.18
C PRO A 106 14.64 10.01 10.17
N ARG A 107 14.64 9.27 11.28
CA ARG A 107 15.29 7.94 11.36
C ARG A 107 14.60 6.87 10.51
N LEU A 108 13.31 7.00 10.25
CA LEU A 108 12.52 6.06 9.44
C LEU A 108 12.47 6.44 7.96
N LEU A 109 12.76 7.68 7.61
CA LEU A 109 12.71 8.17 6.23
C LEU A 109 13.57 7.35 5.25
N PRO A 110 14.82 6.94 5.61
CA PRO A 110 15.65 6.14 4.69
C PRO A 110 15.05 4.77 4.34
N MET A 111 14.07 4.29 5.09
CA MET A 111 13.33 3.07 4.77
C MET A 111 12.17 3.32 3.80
N LEU A 112 11.77 4.58 3.63
CA LEU A 112 10.56 4.95 2.87
C LEU A 112 10.90 5.62 1.55
N ILE A 113 11.92 6.47 1.52
CA ILE A 113 12.30 7.23 0.32
C ILE A 113 13.77 7.02 0.01
N HIS A 114 14.12 7.20 -1.26
CA HIS A 114 15.52 7.08 -1.71
C HIS A 114 16.43 8.09 -0.99
N PRO A 115 17.69 7.74 -0.65
CA PRO A 115 18.60 8.61 0.08
C PRO A 115 18.79 10.01 -0.53
N SER A 116 18.75 10.14 -1.84
CA SER A 116 18.88 11.44 -2.53
C SER A 116 17.71 12.40 -2.28
N ARG A 117 16.62 11.96 -1.63
CA ARG A 117 15.42 12.76 -1.36
C ARG A 117 15.22 13.09 0.12
N LEU A 118 16.16 12.68 0.99
CA LEU A 118 16.03 12.84 2.44
C LEU A 118 16.05 14.29 2.92
N ASP A 119 16.78 15.15 2.24
CA ASP A 119 16.93 16.58 2.59
C ASP A 119 16.00 17.51 1.81
N GLY A 120 14.96 16.94 1.17
CA GLY A 120 14.07 17.67 0.29
C GLY A 120 12.63 17.81 0.80
N PRO A 121 11.76 18.50 0.04
CA PRO A 121 10.36 18.70 0.39
C PRO A 121 9.57 17.38 0.47
N LEU A 122 10.01 16.33 -0.22
CA LEU A 122 9.40 15.00 -0.14
C LEU A 122 9.48 14.42 1.27
N ALA A 123 10.64 14.55 1.93
CA ALA A 123 10.82 14.07 3.30
C ALA A 123 9.84 14.76 4.28
N ALA A 124 9.71 16.08 4.17
CA ALA A 124 8.75 16.85 4.97
C ALA A 124 7.31 16.42 4.71
N GLU A 125 6.92 16.20 3.45
CA GLU A 125 5.56 15.75 3.10
C GLU A 125 5.28 14.34 3.64
N VAL A 126 6.22 13.40 3.57
CA VAL A 126 6.06 12.05 4.11
C VAL A 126 5.83 12.08 5.63
N MET A 127 6.57 12.91 6.36
CA MET A 127 6.36 13.10 7.79
C MET A 127 4.99 13.74 8.07
N ALA A 128 4.62 14.79 7.36
CA ALA A 128 3.33 15.48 7.51
C ALA A 128 2.13 14.55 7.21
N MET A 129 2.23 13.69 6.18
CA MET A 129 1.20 12.66 5.91
C MET A 129 1.03 11.71 7.10
N ALA A 130 2.10 11.30 7.75
CA ALA A 130 2.03 10.41 8.91
C ALA A 130 1.39 11.10 10.13
N GLU A 131 1.68 12.38 10.34
CA GLU A 131 1.05 13.19 11.40
C GLU A 131 -0.45 13.34 11.18
N ARG A 132 -0.89 13.66 9.95
CA ARG A 132 -2.32 13.79 9.60
C ARG A 132 -3.09 12.49 9.78
N VAL A 133 -2.49 11.36 9.44
CA VAL A 133 -3.08 10.02 9.66
C VAL A 133 -3.24 9.74 11.15
N GLY A 134 -2.25 10.06 11.95
CA GLY A 134 -2.30 10.01 13.40
C GLY A 134 -2.16 8.61 14.00
N ARG A 135 -2.09 8.60 15.34
CA ARG A 135 -1.82 7.39 16.13
C ARG A 135 -2.91 6.33 16.02
N ASP A 136 -4.16 6.73 16.14
CA ASP A 136 -5.27 5.77 16.22
C ASP A 136 -5.49 5.04 14.89
N ALA A 137 -5.33 5.73 13.77
CA ALA A 137 -5.32 5.11 12.46
C ALA A 137 -4.11 4.20 12.28
N PHE A 138 -2.92 4.61 12.74
CA PHE A 138 -1.73 3.76 12.73
C PHE A 138 -1.95 2.45 13.50
N LEU A 139 -2.55 2.50 14.69
CA LEU A 139 -2.87 1.31 15.49
C LEU A 139 -3.78 0.35 14.73
N ARG A 140 -4.87 0.86 14.13
CA ARG A 140 -5.78 0.05 13.31
C ARG A 140 -5.08 -0.55 12.10
N GLN A 141 -4.28 0.23 11.38
CA GLN A 141 -3.55 -0.20 10.19
C GLN A 141 -2.49 -1.28 10.51
N GLN A 142 -1.75 -1.16 11.62
CA GLN A 142 -0.82 -2.21 12.04
C GLN A 142 -1.56 -3.49 12.46
N THR A 143 -2.72 -3.38 13.12
CA THR A 143 -3.58 -4.52 13.44
C THR A 143 -4.05 -5.21 12.16
N ALA A 144 -4.55 -4.46 11.18
CA ALA A 144 -4.98 -4.98 9.87
C ALA A 144 -3.86 -5.75 9.16
N LEU A 145 -2.64 -5.19 9.15
CA LEU A 145 -1.49 -5.83 8.52
C LEU A 145 -1.06 -7.12 9.23
N THR A 146 -1.14 -7.17 10.56
CA THR A 146 -0.81 -8.38 11.33
C THR A 146 -1.75 -9.54 11.00
N GLY A 147 -3.01 -9.25 10.73
CA GLY A 147 -4.03 -10.25 10.38
C GLY A 147 -4.17 -10.53 8.88
N ARG A 148 -3.31 -9.98 8.02
CA ARG A 148 -3.42 -10.19 6.57
C ARG A 148 -3.11 -11.64 6.18
N ILE A 149 -3.86 -12.14 5.22
CA ILE A 149 -3.66 -13.48 4.67
C ILE A 149 -2.47 -13.53 3.70
N ASP A 150 -1.99 -14.73 3.40
CA ASP A 150 -1.16 -15.00 2.24
C ASP A 150 -2.04 -14.96 0.98
N SER A 151 -1.83 -13.95 0.14
CA SER A 151 -2.59 -13.76 -1.10
C SER A 151 -1.98 -14.49 -2.30
N ARG A 152 -0.80 -15.11 -2.18
CA ARG A 152 -0.15 -15.81 -3.29
C ARG A 152 -1.01 -16.89 -3.95
N PRO A 153 -1.78 -17.72 -3.20
CA PRO A 153 -2.68 -18.70 -3.82
C PRO A 153 -3.79 -18.10 -4.68
N HIS A 154 -4.09 -16.81 -4.50
CA HIS A 154 -5.16 -16.12 -5.23
C HIS A 154 -4.67 -15.35 -6.46
N LEU A 155 -3.36 -15.12 -6.60
CA LEU A 155 -2.78 -14.36 -7.70
C LEU A 155 -3.09 -14.96 -9.09
N PRO A 156 -3.04 -16.28 -9.30
CA PRO A 156 -3.36 -16.88 -10.61
C PRO A 156 -4.81 -16.69 -11.06
N ALA A 157 -5.72 -16.36 -10.13
CA ALA A 157 -7.13 -16.12 -10.43
C ALA A 157 -7.43 -14.66 -10.86
N ILE A 158 -6.48 -13.75 -10.73
CA ILE A 158 -6.66 -12.34 -11.12
C ILE A 158 -6.78 -12.24 -12.63
N ARG A 159 -7.89 -11.63 -13.12
CA ARG A 159 -8.19 -11.43 -14.54
C ARG A 159 -8.02 -9.98 -14.99
N ALA A 160 -7.86 -9.05 -14.05
CA ALA A 160 -7.62 -7.65 -14.34
C ALA A 160 -6.29 -7.46 -15.07
N LYS A 161 -6.23 -6.49 -16.00
CA LYS A 161 -4.94 -6.04 -16.56
C LYS A 161 -4.11 -5.46 -15.42
N THR A 162 -2.99 -6.13 -15.08
CA THR A 162 -2.24 -5.83 -13.87
C THR A 162 -0.89 -5.18 -14.18
N LEU A 163 -0.60 -4.10 -13.46
CA LEU A 163 0.70 -3.50 -13.31
C LEU A 163 1.23 -3.83 -11.91
N VAL A 164 2.43 -4.37 -11.83
CA VAL A 164 3.19 -4.46 -10.58
C VAL A 164 4.39 -3.54 -10.70
N ALA A 165 4.57 -2.65 -9.76
CA ALA A 165 5.64 -1.66 -9.79
C ALA A 165 6.37 -1.59 -8.45
N VAL A 166 7.66 -1.31 -8.48
CA VAL A 166 8.51 -1.27 -7.28
C VAL A 166 9.67 -0.30 -7.46
N GLY A 167 10.04 0.41 -6.41
CA GLY A 167 11.30 1.14 -6.33
C GLY A 167 12.48 0.16 -6.30
N GLU A 168 13.54 0.43 -7.09
CA GLU A 168 14.72 -0.45 -7.12
C GLU A 168 15.43 -0.50 -5.78
N ASP A 169 15.32 0.56 -4.98
CA ASP A 169 15.93 0.70 -3.66
C ASP A 169 14.93 0.51 -2.51
N ASP A 170 13.78 -0.14 -2.76
CA ASP A 170 12.81 -0.46 -1.72
C ASP A 170 13.36 -1.53 -0.77
N VAL A 171 13.68 -1.12 0.45
CA VAL A 171 14.18 -2.00 1.51
C VAL A 171 13.07 -2.62 2.36
N MET A 172 11.83 -2.11 2.27
CA MET A 172 10.68 -2.64 3.03
C MET A 172 10.00 -3.80 2.31
N THR A 173 9.80 -3.63 1.00
CA THR A 173 9.28 -4.67 0.11
C THR A 173 10.21 -4.79 -1.11
N PRO A 174 11.37 -5.44 -0.94
CA PRO A 174 12.41 -5.53 -1.97
C PRO A 174 11.88 -6.04 -3.31
N PRO A 175 12.51 -5.68 -4.44
CA PRO A 175 12.02 -5.94 -5.80
C PRO A 175 11.63 -7.39 -6.09
N TYR A 176 12.28 -8.37 -5.47
CA TYR A 176 11.95 -9.79 -5.68
C TYR A 176 10.50 -10.14 -5.26
N LEU A 177 9.89 -9.37 -4.34
CA LEU A 177 8.49 -9.56 -3.95
C LEU A 177 7.52 -9.09 -5.04
N ALA A 178 7.87 -8.02 -5.74
CA ALA A 178 7.13 -7.56 -6.91
C ALA A 178 7.28 -8.54 -8.08
N GLU A 179 8.48 -9.09 -8.28
CA GLU A 179 8.76 -10.12 -9.28
C GLU A 179 7.93 -11.38 -9.02
N GLU A 180 7.83 -11.82 -7.76
CA GLU A 180 6.98 -12.95 -7.35
C GLU A 180 5.52 -12.71 -7.75
N MET A 181 4.97 -11.52 -7.45
CA MET A 181 3.60 -11.19 -7.82
C MET A 181 3.40 -11.12 -9.34
N ALA A 182 4.31 -10.44 -10.04
CA ALA A 182 4.22 -10.28 -11.49
C ALA A 182 4.30 -11.63 -12.23
N SER A 183 5.11 -12.56 -11.73
CA SER A 183 5.24 -13.91 -12.29
C SER A 183 4.01 -14.78 -12.04
N ALA A 184 3.28 -14.55 -10.93
CA ALA A 184 2.13 -15.34 -10.54
C ALA A 184 0.80 -14.81 -11.10
N ILE A 185 0.72 -13.51 -11.45
CA ILE A 185 -0.50 -12.90 -12.01
C ILE A 185 -0.47 -13.01 -13.53
N PRO A 186 -1.45 -13.66 -14.18
CA PRO A 186 -1.46 -13.83 -15.63
C PRO A 186 -1.42 -12.50 -16.39
N GLY A 187 -0.40 -12.34 -17.25
CA GLY A 187 -0.24 -11.16 -18.10
C GLY A 187 0.13 -9.87 -17.36
N ALA A 188 0.58 -9.97 -16.12
CA ALA A 188 1.04 -8.80 -15.37
C ALA A 188 2.31 -8.20 -16.00
N ARG A 189 2.37 -6.87 -15.99
CA ARG A 189 3.56 -6.11 -16.38
C ARG A 189 4.30 -5.68 -15.10
N LEU A 190 5.61 -5.96 -15.05
CA LEU A 190 6.50 -5.45 -14.01
C LEU A 190 7.17 -4.14 -14.46
N VAL A 191 7.21 -3.16 -13.58
CA VAL A 191 7.95 -1.89 -13.76
C VAL A 191 8.81 -1.65 -12.53
N ARG A 192 10.07 -1.27 -12.75
CA ARG A 192 10.99 -0.84 -11.69
C ARG A 192 11.29 0.63 -11.84
N PHE A 193 11.29 1.36 -10.74
CA PHE A 193 11.62 2.78 -10.70
C PHE A 193 13.04 2.95 -10.16
N ALA A 194 13.96 3.36 -11.05
CA ALA A 194 15.34 3.64 -10.66
C ALA A 194 15.41 4.83 -9.69
N GLY A 195 16.30 4.77 -8.70
CA GLY A 195 16.48 5.83 -7.71
C GLY A 195 15.24 6.09 -6.86
N SER A 196 14.44 5.06 -6.60
CA SER A 196 13.21 5.12 -5.81
C SER A 196 13.22 4.08 -4.71
N GLY A 197 12.80 4.51 -3.51
CA GLY A 197 12.57 3.62 -2.38
C GLY A 197 11.13 3.09 -2.33
N HIS A 198 10.61 2.89 -1.11
CA HIS A 198 9.26 2.35 -0.85
C HIS A 198 8.11 3.30 -1.24
N LEU A 199 8.39 4.59 -1.37
CA LEU A 199 7.47 5.60 -1.91
C LEU A 199 8.09 6.15 -3.20
N PRO A 200 7.84 5.50 -4.34
CA PRO A 200 8.44 5.83 -5.63
C PRO A 200 7.90 7.12 -6.25
#